data_7425c28c8b999a3bc9b2ad9e7f6e0b6f
#
_entry.id   7425c28c8b999a3bc9b2ad9e7f6e0b6f
#
_cell.length_a   1.000
_cell.length_b   1.000
_cell.length_c   1.000
_cell.angle_alpha   90.00
_cell.angle_beta   90.00
_cell.angle_gamma   90.00
#
_symmetry.space_group_name_H-M   'P 1'
#
loop_
_entity.id
_entity.type
_entity.pdbx_description
1 polymer ?
#
loop_
_entity_poly.entity_id
_entity_poly.type
_entity_poly.pdbx_seq_one_letter_code
_entity_poly.pdbx_strand_id
1 'polypeptide(L)'
;KIFLNKISTHNFLHLNKIFHPKFSIPLNLIKKYKDPFFLKKIYGHGSKNYKLINTAYKFKKLKMLKKDQWMAQEFYDNKFDEYTCCVIKLDNFISSIVLKRKLNKGMTYFAEVIQNRKIEKALRKIAEISKLEGSLNVQLKIFNNKISIFEINPRLSSTVMMRHMLGFKDCIWWIDYFLNKKIPIKPKIKNRKILKILEEKFI
;
A
#
# COMPACT_ATOMS: atom_id res chain seq x y z
N LYS A 1 -1.77 -8.86 13.16
CA LYS A 1 -1.08 -9.98 12.44
C LYS A 1 -1.51 -10.09 10.96
N ILE A 2 -2.76 -9.71 10.60
CA ILE A 2 -3.31 -9.88 9.23
C ILE A 2 -2.44 -9.19 8.16
N PHE A 3 -2.06 -7.94 8.36
CA PHE A 3 -1.32 -7.16 7.36
C PHE A 3 0.21 -7.34 7.38
N LEU A 4 0.74 -8.21 8.22
CA LEU A 4 2.15 -8.59 8.20
C LEU A 4 2.43 -9.71 7.19
N ASN A 5 1.39 -10.45 6.81
CA ASN A 5 1.43 -11.53 5.82
C ASN A 5 0.64 -11.12 4.58
N LYS A 6 1.28 -11.13 3.42
CA LYS A 6 0.65 -10.67 2.17
C LYS A 6 -0.52 -11.56 1.73
N ILE A 7 -0.44 -12.87 1.96
CA ILE A 7 -1.56 -13.79 1.67
C ILE A 7 -2.75 -13.45 2.59
N SER A 8 -2.51 -13.28 3.88
CA SER A 8 -3.55 -12.89 4.83
C SER A 8 -4.17 -11.53 4.48
N THR A 9 -3.37 -10.57 4.00
CA THR A 9 -3.86 -9.28 3.50
C THR A 9 -4.81 -9.46 2.31
N HIS A 10 -4.43 -10.26 1.33
CA HIS A 10 -5.28 -10.51 0.16
C HIS A 10 -6.54 -11.30 0.52
N ASN A 11 -6.45 -12.28 1.41
CA ASN A 11 -7.62 -12.99 1.94
C ASN A 11 -8.58 -12.04 2.65
N PHE A 12 -8.07 -11.13 3.48
CA PHE A 12 -8.86 -10.10 4.13
C PHE A 12 -9.60 -9.22 3.11
N LEU A 13 -8.91 -8.75 2.06
CA LEU A 13 -9.52 -7.97 1.00
C LEU A 13 -10.62 -8.75 0.26
N HIS A 14 -10.34 -10.01 -0.05
CA HIS A 14 -11.29 -10.91 -0.73
C HIS A 14 -12.56 -11.13 0.08
N LEU A 15 -12.43 -11.54 1.33
CA LEU A 15 -13.55 -11.80 2.24
C LEU A 15 -14.44 -10.56 2.44
N ASN A 16 -13.84 -9.36 2.41
CA ASN A 16 -14.56 -8.10 2.55
C ASN A 16 -15.01 -7.48 1.22
N LYS A 17 -14.94 -8.24 0.11
CA LYS A 17 -15.36 -7.80 -1.23
C LYS A 17 -14.69 -6.48 -1.66
N ILE A 18 -13.39 -6.34 -1.34
CA ILE A 18 -12.55 -5.23 -1.78
C ILE A 18 -11.71 -5.72 -2.95
N PHE A 19 -11.75 -5.00 -4.07
CA PHE A 19 -11.05 -5.40 -5.27
C PHE A 19 -9.53 -5.34 -5.07
N HIS A 20 -8.85 -6.42 -5.46
CA HIS A 20 -7.40 -6.60 -5.32
C HIS A 20 -6.88 -7.43 -6.49
N PRO A 21 -5.55 -7.42 -6.76
CA PRO A 21 -4.97 -8.29 -7.78
C PRO A 21 -5.24 -9.77 -7.48
N LYS A 22 -5.37 -10.57 -8.52
CA LYS A 22 -5.39 -12.03 -8.36
C LYS A 22 -4.10 -12.47 -7.68
N PHE A 23 -4.20 -13.41 -6.77
CA PHE A 23 -3.06 -13.93 -6.01
C PHE A 23 -3.22 -15.42 -5.74
N SER A 24 -2.11 -16.10 -5.56
CA SER A 24 -2.10 -17.53 -5.23
C SER A 24 -0.70 -17.98 -4.81
N ILE A 25 -0.57 -19.23 -4.41
CA ILE A 25 0.73 -19.89 -4.44
C ILE A 25 1.26 -19.91 -5.88
N PRO A 26 2.58 -19.74 -6.10
CA PRO A 26 3.14 -19.50 -7.43
C PRO A 26 2.74 -20.53 -8.49
N LEU A 27 2.74 -21.83 -8.15
CA LEU A 27 2.39 -22.90 -9.08
C LEU A 27 0.97 -22.84 -9.62
N ASN A 28 0.01 -22.48 -8.77
CA ASN A 28 -1.40 -22.46 -9.15
C ASN A 28 -1.72 -21.27 -10.05
N LEU A 29 -1.08 -20.11 -9.81
CA LEU A 29 -1.30 -18.93 -10.65
C LEU A 29 -0.80 -19.18 -12.07
N ILE A 30 0.37 -19.82 -12.22
CA ILE A 30 0.98 -20.07 -13.53
C ILE A 30 0.19 -21.06 -14.38
N LYS A 31 -0.30 -22.12 -13.75
CA LYS A 31 -1.14 -23.11 -14.45
C LYS A 31 -2.43 -22.47 -14.98
N LYS A 32 -2.94 -21.43 -14.30
CA LYS A 32 -4.23 -20.83 -14.59
C LYS A 32 -4.14 -19.56 -15.47
N TYR A 33 -3.01 -18.83 -15.43
CA TYR A 33 -2.85 -17.53 -16.09
C TYR A 33 -1.57 -17.47 -16.92
N LYS A 34 -1.70 -17.02 -18.17
CA LYS A 34 -0.57 -16.80 -19.09
C LYS A 34 0.12 -15.44 -18.90
N ASP A 35 -0.51 -14.54 -18.18
CA ASP A 35 -0.06 -13.16 -18.01
C ASP A 35 1.14 -13.04 -17.07
N PRO A 36 1.92 -11.95 -17.17
CA PRO A 36 2.98 -11.67 -16.23
C PRO A 36 2.46 -11.55 -14.80
N PHE A 37 3.26 -11.98 -13.85
CA PHE A 37 2.93 -11.86 -12.43
C PHE A 37 4.17 -11.51 -11.60
N PHE A 38 3.92 -10.88 -10.45
CA PHE A 38 4.94 -10.68 -9.44
C PHE A 38 5.06 -11.90 -8.54
N LEU A 39 6.30 -12.34 -8.36
CA LEU A 39 6.65 -13.25 -7.29
C LEU A 39 7.19 -12.42 -6.12
N LYS A 40 6.51 -12.48 -4.98
CA LYS A 40 6.83 -11.70 -3.77
C LYS A 40 7.03 -12.63 -2.59
N LYS A 41 7.97 -12.29 -1.68
CA LYS A 41 8.01 -12.96 -0.38
C LYS A 41 6.74 -12.65 0.41
N ILE A 42 6.17 -13.66 1.06
CA ILE A 42 4.96 -13.53 1.89
C ILE A 42 5.18 -12.54 3.02
N TYR A 43 6.34 -12.63 3.67
CA TYR A 43 6.80 -11.70 4.69
C TYR A 43 7.89 -10.78 4.12
N GLY A 44 8.00 -9.56 4.66
CA GLY A 44 9.04 -8.59 4.29
C GLY A 44 8.48 -7.25 3.83
N HIS A 45 9.36 -6.25 3.80
CA HIS A 45 9.05 -4.85 3.48
C HIS A 45 9.92 -4.34 2.33
N GLY A 46 9.44 -3.24 1.73
CA GLY A 46 10.18 -2.52 0.70
C GLY A 46 10.46 -3.38 -0.54
N SER A 47 10.33 -2.87 -1.68
CA SER A 47 10.40 -3.51 -3.01
C SER A 47 11.68 -4.35 -3.30
N LYS A 48 12.39 -4.82 -2.29
CA LYS A 48 13.69 -5.51 -2.44
C LYS A 48 13.59 -6.99 -2.81
N ASN A 49 12.43 -7.61 -2.62
CA ASN A 49 12.27 -9.07 -2.75
C ASN A 49 11.08 -9.42 -3.63
N TYR A 50 11.04 -8.88 -4.84
CA TYR A 50 10.09 -9.30 -5.85
C TYR A 50 10.80 -9.66 -7.15
N LYS A 51 10.20 -10.55 -7.93
CA LYS A 51 10.65 -10.90 -9.28
C LYS A 51 9.46 -10.82 -10.22
N LEU A 52 9.62 -10.10 -11.33
CA LEU A 52 8.64 -10.14 -12.40
C LEU A 52 8.90 -11.39 -13.25
N ILE A 53 7.88 -12.20 -13.41
CA ILE A 53 7.90 -13.43 -14.17
C ILE A 53 7.07 -13.23 -15.42
N ASN A 54 7.71 -13.18 -16.57
CA ASN A 54 7.07 -12.91 -17.86
C ASN A 54 6.81 -14.17 -18.69
N THR A 55 7.41 -15.32 -18.33
CA THR A 55 7.27 -16.56 -19.11
C THR A 55 7.29 -17.79 -18.21
N ALA A 56 6.60 -18.86 -18.64
CA ALA A 56 6.62 -20.16 -17.97
C ALA A 56 8.04 -20.76 -17.87
N TYR A 57 8.96 -20.39 -18.77
CA TYR A 57 10.35 -20.83 -18.74
C TYR A 57 11.13 -20.29 -17.52
N LYS A 58 10.98 -19.01 -17.19
CA LYS A 58 11.61 -18.42 -15.99
C LYS A 58 11.12 -19.10 -14.71
N PHE A 59 9.95 -19.66 -14.75
CA PHE A 59 9.36 -20.35 -13.61
C PHE A 59 9.95 -21.73 -13.36
N LYS A 60 10.34 -22.50 -14.39
CA LYS A 60 11.02 -23.80 -14.18
C LYS A 60 12.29 -23.65 -13.32
N LYS A 61 13.01 -22.52 -13.47
CA LYS A 61 14.17 -22.14 -12.63
C LYS A 61 13.78 -21.81 -11.17
N LEU A 62 12.51 -21.50 -10.90
CA LEU A 62 12.01 -21.13 -9.57
C LEU A 62 11.48 -22.33 -8.77
N LYS A 63 11.52 -23.55 -9.33
CA LYS A 63 11.10 -24.80 -8.63
C LYS A 63 11.87 -25.04 -7.32
N MET A 64 13.05 -24.43 -7.17
CA MET A 64 13.88 -24.51 -5.96
C MET A 64 13.48 -23.52 -4.86
N LEU A 65 12.52 -22.60 -5.10
CA LEU A 65 12.06 -21.69 -4.07
C LEU A 65 11.15 -22.43 -3.09
N LYS A 66 11.41 -22.26 -1.81
CA LYS A 66 10.53 -22.76 -0.75
C LYS A 66 9.13 -22.17 -0.96
N LYS A 67 8.18 -23.02 -1.36
CA LYS A 67 6.82 -22.63 -1.81
C LYS A 67 6.03 -21.85 -0.75
N ASP A 68 6.30 -22.10 0.52
CA ASP A 68 5.73 -21.50 1.71
C ASP A 68 6.20 -20.07 2.00
N GLN A 69 7.26 -19.62 1.32
CA GLN A 69 7.82 -18.28 1.51
C GLN A 69 7.43 -17.26 0.44
N TRP A 70 6.80 -17.73 -0.66
CA TRP A 70 6.51 -16.91 -1.82
C TRP A 70 5.03 -16.97 -2.23
N MET A 71 4.53 -15.82 -2.66
CA MET A 71 3.24 -15.71 -3.33
C MET A 71 3.41 -15.15 -4.74
N ALA A 72 2.53 -15.54 -5.63
CA ALA A 72 2.36 -14.91 -6.93
C ALA A 72 1.18 -13.93 -6.87
N GLN A 73 1.37 -12.78 -7.48
CA GLN A 73 0.36 -11.72 -7.59
C GLN A 73 0.31 -11.22 -9.02
N GLU A 74 -0.90 -11.05 -9.55
CA GLU A 74 -1.14 -10.44 -10.86
C GLU A 74 -0.35 -9.12 -11.00
N PHE A 75 0.30 -8.97 -12.16
CA PHE A 75 1.05 -7.77 -12.48
C PHE A 75 0.16 -6.74 -13.17
N TYR A 76 0.14 -5.55 -12.63
CA TYR A 76 -0.42 -4.39 -13.30
C TYR A 76 0.71 -3.54 -13.86
N ASP A 77 0.69 -3.32 -15.16
CA ASP A 77 1.68 -2.54 -15.89
C ASP A 77 1.94 -1.17 -15.22
N ASN A 78 3.15 -0.65 -15.43
CA ASN A 78 3.55 0.67 -14.96
C ASN A 78 2.83 1.83 -15.64
N LYS A 79 2.08 1.57 -16.73
CA LYS A 79 1.18 2.55 -17.35
C LYS A 79 0.02 2.96 -16.44
N PHE A 80 -0.32 2.16 -15.44
CA PHE A 80 -1.36 2.49 -14.48
C PHE A 80 -0.79 3.33 -13.34
N ASP A 81 -1.45 4.43 -13.04
CA ASP A 81 -1.11 5.30 -11.93
C ASP A 81 -1.09 4.54 -10.61
N GLU A 82 -0.04 4.78 -9.83
CA GLU A 82 0.15 4.17 -8.53
C GLU A 82 -0.08 5.19 -7.41
N TYR A 83 -0.81 4.77 -6.40
CA TYR A 83 -1.17 5.60 -5.26
C TYR A 83 -0.62 4.99 -3.97
N THR A 84 -0.14 5.86 -3.10
CA THR A 84 0.13 5.55 -1.70
C THR A 84 -0.77 6.39 -0.83
N CYS A 85 -1.60 5.74 -0.06
CA CYS A 85 -2.60 6.40 0.76
C CYS A 85 -2.29 6.17 2.23
N CYS A 86 -2.68 7.10 3.06
CA CYS A 86 -2.74 6.88 4.49
C CYS A 86 -4.18 7.01 4.95
N VAL A 87 -4.62 6.10 5.79
CA VAL A 87 -5.82 6.28 6.60
C VAL A 87 -5.43 6.10 8.06
N ILE A 88 -5.85 7.04 8.89
CA ILE A 88 -5.71 6.96 10.35
C ILE A 88 -7.08 6.78 10.97
N LYS A 89 -7.15 5.86 11.93
CA LYS A 89 -8.33 5.66 12.79
C LYS A 89 -7.91 5.80 14.24
N LEU A 90 -8.56 6.70 14.96
CA LEU A 90 -8.37 6.96 16.39
C LEU A 90 -9.76 7.08 16.99
N ASP A 91 -10.17 6.02 17.69
CA ASP A 91 -11.55 5.89 18.15
C ASP A 91 -12.57 6.10 17.01
N ASN A 92 -13.46 7.07 17.12
CA ASN A 92 -14.44 7.43 16.09
C ASN A 92 -13.90 8.36 14.98
N PHE A 93 -12.70 8.91 15.15
CA PHE A 93 -12.06 9.75 14.16
C PHE A 93 -11.43 8.90 13.06
N ILE A 94 -11.86 9.11 11.81
CA ILE A 94 -11.23 8.51 10.64
C ILE A 94 -10.93 9.60 9.62
N SER A 95 -9.68 9.69 9.20
CA SER A 95 -9.23 10.62 8.17
C SER A 95 -8.24 9.95 7.23
N SER A 96 -8.18 10.42 5.98
CA SER A 96 -7.28 9.86 4.98
C SER A 96 -6.69 10.91 4.07
N ILE A 97 -5.55 10.59 3.47
CA ILE A 97 -4.91 11.33 2.38
C ILE A 97 -4.56 10.38 1.26
N VAL A 98 -4.81 10.80 0.02
CA VAL A 98 -4.52 10.05 -1.19
C VAL A 98 -3.41 10.76 -1.95
N LEU A 99 -2.31 10.06 -2.18
CA LEU A 99 -1.15 10.56 -2.91
C LEU A 99 -0.92 9.72 -4.16
N LYS A 100 -1.07 10.32 -5.35
CA LYS A 100 -0.53 9.77 -6.58
C LYS A 100 0.98 9.89 -6.54
N ARG A 101 1.71 8.80 -6.80
CA ARG A 101 3.16 8.78 -6.58
C ARG A 101 3.97 8.36 -7.79
N LYS A 102 5.23 8.78 -7.82
CA LYS A 102 6.27 8.20 -8.65
C LYS A 102 7.37 7.61 -7.77
N LEU A 103 7.93 6.49 -8.20
CA LEU A 103 8.96 5.76 -7.48
C LEU A 103 10.34 5.93 -8.12
N ASN A 104 11.35 6.11 -7.28
CA ASN A 104 12.76 5.95 -7.65
C ASN A 104 13.38 4.89 -6.75
N LYS A 105 13.95 3.84 -7.32
CA LYS A 105 14.53 2.68 -6.58
C LYS A 105 13.60 2.13 -5.48
N GLY A 106 12.29 2.06 -5.76
CA GLY A 106 11.28 1.55 -4.83
C GLY A 106 10.83 2.53 -3.74
N MET A 107 11.36 3.75 -3.71
CA MET A 107 10.95 4.80 -2.77
C MET A 107 10.14 5.88 -3.48
N THR A 108 9.13 6.42 -2.80
CA THR A 108 8.38 7.57 -3.32
C THR A 108 9.30 8.79 -3.30
N TYR A 109 9.56 9.36 -4.49
CA TYR A 109 10.32 10.60 -4.63
C TYR A 109 9.43 11.79 -5.01
N PHE A 110 8.30 11.53 -5.67
CA PHE A 110 7.32 12.53 -6.06
C PHE A 110 5.93 12.08 -5.65
N ALA A 111 5.12 12.99 -5.14
CA ALA A 111 3.74 12.74 -4.82
C ALA A 111 2.86 13.98 -5.11
N GLU A 112 1.61 13.73 -5.45
CA GLU A 112 0.57 14.73 -5.69
C GLU A 112 -0.68 14.36 -4.92
N VAL A 113 -1.26 15.33 -4.20
CA VAL A 113 -2.54 15.11 -3.50
C VAL A 113 -3.66 14.97 -4.51
N ILE A 114 -4.43 13.90 -4.38
CA ILE A 114 -5.58 13.62 -5.23
C ILE A 114 -6.84 13.56 -4.36
N GLN A 115 -7.86 14.31 -4.75
CA GLN A 115 -9.20 14.20 -4.17
C GLN A 115 -9.99 13.14 -4.94
N ASN A 116 -10.23 11.99 -4.31
CA ASN A 116 -10.98 10.89 -4.92
C ASN A 116 -11.87 10.21 -3.89
N ARG A 117 -13.15 10.59 -3.91
CA ARG A 117 -14.16 10.06 -2.97
C ARG A 117 -14.31 8.54 -2.99
N LYS A 118 -14.06 7.87 -4.14
CA LYS A 118 -14.13 6.41 -4.23
C LYS A 118 -12.97 5.76 -3.45
N ILE A 119 -11.76 6.31 -3.59
CA ILE A 119 -10.59 5.84 -2.83
C ILE A 119 -10.80 6.11 -1.34
N GLU A 120 -11.23 7.32 -0.97
CA GLU A 120 -11.49 7.69 0.43
C GLU A 120 -12.52 6.76 1.10
N LYS A 121 -13.62 6.43 0.40
CA LYS A 121 -14.60 5.43 0.88
C LYS A 121 -13.99 4.05 1.09
N ALA A 122 -13.13 3.59 0.18
CA ALA A 122 -12.45 2.31 0.31
C ALA A 122 -11.48 2.30 1.50
N LEU A 123 -10.73 3.39 1.72
CA LEU A 123 -9.83 3.56 2.85
C LEU A 123 -10.58 3.57 4.18
N ARG A 124 -11.70 4.32 4.26
CA ARG A 124 -12.59 4.35 5.44
C ARG A 124 -13.10 2.96 5.76
N LYS A 125 -13.64 2.25 4.78
CA LYS A 125 -14.11 0.85 4.95
C LYS A 125 -13.00 -0.03 5.52
N ILE A 126 -11.77 0.04 4.98
CA ILE A 126 -10.64 -0.75 5.50
C ILE A 126 -10.34 -0.39 6.96
N ALA A 127 -10.31 0.89 7.31
CA ALA A 127 -10.05 1.33 8.67
C ALA A 127 -11.12 0.82 9.67
N GLU A 128 -12.39 0.84 9.26
CA GLU A 128 -13.50 0.35 10.07
C GLU A 128 -13.44 -1.17 10.29
N ILE A 129 -13.30 -1.95 9.21
CA ILE A 129 -13.34 -3.43 9.31
C ILE A 129 -12.05 -4.05 9.84
N SER A 130 -10.91 -3.34 9.77
CA SER A 130 -9.63 -3.84 10.28
C SER A 130 -9.57 -3.88 11.80
N LYS A 131 -10.43 -3.13 12.49
CA LYS A 131 -10.45 -2.94 13.93
C LYS A 131 -9.12 -2.45 14.51
N LEU A 132 -8.26 -1.82 13.69
CA LEU A 132 -6.98 -1.29 14.12
C LEU A 132 -7.12 0.20 14.44
N GLU A 133 -6.46 0.62 15.50
CA GLU A 133 -6.23 2.03 15.78
C GLU A 133 -4.84 2.44 15.29
N GLY A 134 -4.71 3.70 14.83
CA GLY A 134 -3.48 4.23 14.28
C GLY A 134 -3.47 4.32 12.75
N SER A 135 -2.28 4.42 12.17
CA SER A 135 -2.07 4.64 10.74
C SER A 135 -1.94 3.36 9.95
N LEU A 136 -2.68 3.28 8.84
CA LEU A 136 -2.50 2.27 7.80
C LEU A 136 -1.97 2.94 6.52
N ASN A 137 -0.90 2.41 5.97
CA ASN A 137 -0.46 2.75 4.64
C ASN A 137 -1.05 1.75 3.63
N VAL A 138 -1.89 2.25 2.72
CA VAL A 138 -2.56 1.45 1.70
C VAL A 138 -2.00 1.82 0.34
N GLN A 139 -1.56 0.82 -0.42
CA GLN A 139 -1.06 1.01 -1.78
C GLN A 139 -2.04 0.42 -2.78
N LEU A 140 -2.34 1.18 -3.82
CA LEU A 140 -3.33 0.80 -4.81
C LEU A 140 -2.97 1.31 -6.21
N LYS A 141 -3.58 0.70 -7.21
CA LYS A 141 -3.65 1.18 -8.60
C LYS A 141 -5.09 1.26 -9.04
N ILE A 142 -5.38 2.13 -9.99
CA ILE A 142 -6.67 2.12 -10.68
C ILE A 142 -6.50 1.27 -11.94
N PHE A 143 -7.18 0.14 -11.97
CA PHE A 143 -7.15 -0.81 -13.07
C PHE A 143 -8.57 -1.04 -13.60
N ASN A 144 -8.80 -0.79 -14.89
CA ASN A 144 -10.13 -0.89 -15.51
C ASN A 144 -11.23 -0.19 -14.70
N ASN A 145 -10.98 1.06 -14.31
CA ASN A 145 -11.86 1.88 -13.45
C ASN A 145 -12.17 1.29 -12.06
N LYS A 146 -11.46 0.23 -11.64
CA LYS A 146 -11.56 -0.37 -10.31
C LYS A 146 -10.35 0.01 -9.46
N ILE A 147 -10.60 0.32 -8.20
CA ILE A 147 -9.54 0.59 -7.21
C ILE A 147 -9.00 -0.76 -6.76
N SER A 148 -7.82 -1.12 -7.23
CA SER A 148 -7.15 -2.38 -6.90
C SER A 148 -6.12 -2.19 -5.81
N ILE A 149 -6.42 -2.67 -4.61
CA ILE A 149 -5.54 -2.58 -3.45
C ILE A 149 -4.61 -3.79 -3.44
N PHE A 150 -3.30 -3.54 -3.48
CA PHE A 150 -2.30 -4.60 -3.58
C PHE A 150 -1.38 -4.72 -2.36
N GLU A 151 -1.41 -3.74 -1.45
CA GLU A 151 -0.61 -3.78 -0.21
C GLU A 151 -1.25 -2.92 0.88
N ILE A 152 -1.28 -3.45 2.11
CA ILE A 152 -1.65 -2.71 3.32
C ILE A 152 -0.55 -2.93 4.36
N ASN A 153 -0.02 -1.85 4.91
CA ASN A 153 1.00 -1.87 5.95
C ASN A 153 0.48 -1.15 7.20
N PRO A 154 0.38 -1.83 8.36
CA PRO A 154 -0.09 -1.24 9.61
C PRO A 154 1.05 -0.47 10.30
N ARG A 155 1.51 0.58 9.66
CA ARG A 155 2.62 1.42 10.12
C ARG A 155 2.67 2.75 9.39
N LEU A 156 3.41 3.69 9.94
CA LEU A 156 3.85 4.88 9.22
C LEU A 156 4.69 4.49 8.00
N SER A 157 4.53 5.19 6.90
CA SER A 157 5.25 4.92 5.65
C SER A 157 6.38 5.93 5.41
N SER A 158 7.23 5.65 4.43
CA SER A 158 8.29 6.57 4.00
C SER A 158 7.79 7.94 3.50
N THR A 159 6.47 8.10 3.31
CA THR A 159 5.83 9.36 2.92
C THR A 159 5.30 10.16 4.11
N VAL A 160 5.62 9.78 5.35
CA VAL A 160 5.11 10.47 6.56
C VAL A 160 5.44 11.96 6.56
N MET A 161 6.67 12.36 6.22
CA MET A 161 7.06 13.77 6.15
C MET A 161 6.35 14.50 5.01
N MET A 162 6.19 13.87 3.84
CA MET A 162 5.39 14.45 2.76
C MET A 162 3.97 14.76 3.22
N ARG A 163 3.32 13.81 3.89
CA ARG A 163 1.97 14.00 4.43
C ARG A 163 1.92 15.10 5.48
N HIS A 164 2.90 15.11 6.37
CA HIS A 164 3.02 16.14 7.42
C HIS A 164 3.06 17.56 6.82
N MET A 165 3.93 17.79 5.83
CA MET A 165 4.06 19.08 5.13
C MET A 165 2.78 19.46 4.38
N LEU A 166 2.01 18.47 3.91
CA LEU A 166 0.72 18.66 3.25
C LEU A 166 -0.44 18.88 4.23
N GLY A 167 -0.18 18.86 5.53
CA GLY A 167 -1.18 19.10 6.59
C GLY A 167 -1.82 17.83 7.17
N PHE A 168 -1.44 16.65 6.70
CA PHE A 168 -1.89 15.37 7.25
C PHE A 168 -0.87 14.84 8.25
N LYS A 169 -1.05 15.20 9.53
CA LYS A 169 -0.07 15.00 10.60
C LYS A 169 -0.30 13.71 11.38
N ASP A 170 -0.53 12.59 10.70
CA ASP A 170 -0.94 11.31 11.28
C ASP A 170 0.00 10.80 12.39
N CYS A 171 1.31 11.03 12.29
CA CYS A 171 2.26 10.66 13.33
C CYS A 171 2.01 11.41 14.63
N ILE A 172 1.84 12.76 14.55
CA ILE A 172 1.57 13.61 15.73
C ILE A 172 0.22 13.27 16.33
N TRP A 173 -0.83 13.15 15.50
CA TRP A 173 -2.17 12.81 15.99
C TRP A 173 -2.19 11.45 16.71
N TRP A 174 -1.42 10.49 16.22
CA TRP A 174 -1.35 9.18 16.85
C TRP A 174 -0.65 9.26 18.22
N ILE A 175 0.44 10.02 18.33
CA ILE A 175 1.14 10.26 19.60
C ILE A 175 0.22 10.98 20.58
N ASP A 176 -0.41 12.10 20.18
CA ASP A 176 -1.32 12.88 21.02
C ASP A 176 -2.50 12.03 21.53
N TYR A 177 -3.06 11.19 20.66
CA TYR A 177 -4.12 10.27 21.06
C TYR A 177 -3.63 9.20 22.03
N PHE A 178 -2.46 8.64 21.79
CA PHE A 178 -1.92 7.58 22.63
C PHE A 178 -1.60 8.09 24.04
N LEU A 179 -0.97 9.25 24.15
CA LEU A 179 -0.56 9.83 25.43
C LEU A 179 -1.71 10.55 26.15
N ASN A 180 -2.51 11.32 25.44
CA ASN A 180 -3.45 12.27 26.02
C ASN A 180 -4.92 12.00 25.64
N LYS A 181 -5.20 10.95 24.89
CA LYS A 181 -6.53 10.64 24.30
C LYS A 181 -7.12 11.81 23.48
N LYS A 182 -6.26 12.68 22.96
CA LYS A 182 -6.70 13.86 22.21
C LYS A 182 -7.11 13.46 20.79
N ILE A 183 -8.37 13.68 20.46
CA ILE A 183 -8.91 13.47 19.11
C ILE A 183 -8.54 14.66 18.22
N PRO A 184 -7.95 14.44 17.04
CA PRO A 184 -7.58 15.52 16.14
C PRO A 184 -8.81 16.16 15.49
N ILE A 185 -8.67 17.45 15.15
CA ILE A 185 -9.64 18.15 14.30
C ILE A 185 -9.41 17.74 12.84
N LYS A 186 -10.48 17.73 12.04
CA LYS A 186 -10.40 17.40 10.61
C LYS A 186 -9.31 18.23 9.91
N PRO A 187 -8.33 17.62 9.26
CA PRO A 187 -7.19 18.33 8.70
C PRO A 187 -7.56 19.16 7.48
N LYS A 188 -6.92 20.32 7.35
CA LYS A 188 -6.89 21.08 6.10
C LYS A 188 -5.72 20.59 5.25
N ILE A 189 -5.99 19.73 4.29
CA ILE A 189 -4.96 19.16 3.40
C ILE A 189 -4.67 20.15 2.28
N LYS A 190 -3.39 20.47 2.08
CA LYS A 190 -2.91 21.31 0.98
C LYS A 190 -2.95 20.54 -0.32
N ASN A 191 -3.70 20.98 -1.30
CA ASN A 191 -3.74 20.38 -2.63
C ASN A 191 -2.49 20.79 -3.44
N ARG A 192 -1.37 20.10 -3.22
CA ARG A 192 -0.06 20.42 -3.79
C ARG A 192 0.68 19.16 -4.25
N LYS A 193 1.68 19.40 -5.07
CA LYS A 193 2.73 18.42 -5.42
C LYS A 193 3.88 18.57 -4.43
N ILE A 194 4.55 17.47 -4.14
CA ILE A 194 5.71 17.44 -3.25
C ILE A 194 6.79 16.53 -3.81
N LEU A 195 8.02 17.00 -3.72
CA LEU A 195 9.21 16.28 -4.15
C LEU A 195 10.08 15.98 -2.93
N LYS A 196 10.62 14.77 -2.87
CA LYS A 196 11.66 14.42 -1.90
C LYS A 196 13.02 14.83 -2.46
N ILE A 197 13.68 15.75 -1.79
CA ILE A 197 15.03 16.19 -2.11
C ILE A 197 15.98 15.55 -1.11
N LEU A 198 17.09 15.03 -1.58
CA LEU A 198 18.26 14.66 -0.76
C LEU A 198 19.23 15.81 -0.88
N GLU A 199 19.53 16.45 0.22
CA GLU A 199 20.57 17.50 0.30
C GLU A 199 21.84 16.88 0.85
N GLU A 200 22.95 17.16 0.20
CA GLU A 200 24.28 16.89 0.73
C GLU A 200 24.72 18.07 1.61
N LYS A 201 25.24 17.77 2.78
CA LYS A 201 25.77 18.76 3.72
C LYS A 201 27.24 18.45 3.98
N PHE A 202 28.06 19.50 3.96
CA PHE A 202 29.42 19.40 4.50
C PHE A 202 29.33 19.22 6.01
N ILE A 203 30.14 18.32 6.55
CA ILE A 203 30.25 18.05 7.99
C ILE A 203 31.51 18.75 8.49
#